data_fe4c46430d5e419d42c3a8ce919eeda6
#
_entry.id   fe4c46430d5e419d42c3a8ce919eeda6
#
_cell.length_a   1.000
_cell.length_b   1.000
_cell.length_c   1.000
_cell.angle_alpha   90.00
_cell.angle_beta   90.00
_cell.angle_gamma   90.00
#
_symmetry.space_group_name_H-M   'P 1'
#
loop_
_entity.id
_entity.type
_entity.pdbx_description
1 polymer ?
#
loop_
_entity_poly.entity_id
_entity_poly.type
_entity_poly.pdbx_seq_one_letter_code
_entity_poly.pdbx_strand_id
1 'polypeptide(L)'
;MNFEEKLANVVNRYEEVQALLSTNISSDELVKLNKELSVLEPVVGAIENYKKHTQSMQDDKAMMEDASLDKEMREMAEAEYYEIKEQLPEMEKEIRVLLLPKEADDEKNAILEVRAGTGGDEAALFAAVLFEMYQRYSQKQGWKFEILDANENGLGGYKEASAKITGKDVFAKLKFESGAHRVQRVPITESQG
;
A
#
# COMPACT_ATOMS: atom_id res chain seq x y z
N MET A 1 -22.64 1.63 -12.41
CA MET A 1 -21.65 0.65 -12.86
C MET A 1 -21.46 -0.37 -11.76
N ASN A 2 -21.82 -1.61 -12.02
CA ASN A 2 -21.69 -2.75 -11.10
C ASN A 2 -20.19 -3.04 -10.85
N PHE A 3 -19.85 -3.74 -9.76
CA PHE A 3 -18.48 -4.11 -9.44
C PHE A 3 -17.84 -4.92 -10.57
N GLU A 4 -18.52 -5.94 -11.06
CA GLU A 4 -18.05 -6.78 -12.17
C GLU A 4 -17.80 -6.00 -13.47
N GLU A 5 -18.66 -5.03 -13.80
CA GLU A 5 -18.44 -4.14 -14.96
C GLU A 5 -17.15 -3.32 -14.81
N LYS A 6 -16.84 -2.86 -13.58
CA LYS A 6 -15.58 -2.16 -13.31
C LYS A 6 -14.37 -3.07 -13.52
N LEU A 7 -14.45 -4.31 -13.04
CA LEU A 7 -13.38 -5.29 -13.21
C LEU A 7 -13.14 -5.59 -14.70
N ALA A 8 -14.21 -5.79 -15.46
CA ALA A 8 -14.13 -6.04 -16.90
C ALA A 8 -13.47 -4.86 -17.65
N ASN A 9 -13.85 -3.63 -17.32
CA ASN A 9 -13.27 -2.44 -17.95
C ASN A 9 -11.76 -2.31 -17.69
N VAL A 10 -11.30 -2.67 -16.47
CA VAL A 10 -9.88 -2.64 -16.13
C VAL A 10 -9.09 -3.69 -16.93
N VAL A 11 -9.61 -4.91 -17.01
CA VAL A 11 -8.98 -5.99 -17.80
C VAL A 11 -8.94 -5.60 -19.28
N ASN A 12 -10.04 -5.13 -19.84
CA ASN A 12 -10.09 -4.67 -21.24
C ASN A 12 -9.06 -3.56 -21.50
N ARG A 13 -8.95 -2.60 -20.57
CA ARG A 13 -7.97 -1.52 -20.70
C ARG A 13 -6.54 -2.03 -20.65
N TYR A 14 -6.25 -2.99 -19.80
CA TYR A 14 -4.94 -3.63 -19.73
C TYR A 14 -4.58 -4.34 -21.04
N GLU A 15 -5.51 -5.11 -21.61
CA GLU A 15 -5.33 -5.78 -22.91
C GLU A 15 -5.13 -4.78 -24.05
N GLU A 16 -5.89 -3.68 -24.06
CA GLU A 16 -5.70 -2.59 -25.04
C GLU A 16 -4.30 -1.99 -24.96
N VAL A 17 -3.82 -1.69 -23.71
CA VAL A 17 -2.49 -1.13 -23.51
C VAL A 17 -1.40 -2.10 -23.97
N GLN A 18 -1.54 -3.39 -23.68
CA GLN A 18 -0.62 -4.41 -24.17
C GLN A 18 -0.60 -4.51 -25.69
N ALA A 19 -1.78 -4.46 -26.32
CA ALA A 19 -1.91 -4.48 -27.76
C ALA A 19 -1.24 -3.24 -28.39
N LEU A 20 -1.45 -2.05 -27.84
CA LEU A 20 -0.82 -0.82 -28.29
C LEU A 20 0.70 -0.85 -28.18
N LEU A 21 1.24 -1.38 -27.07
CA LEU A 21 2.68 -1.53 -26.87
C LEU A 21 3.34 -2.48 -27.88
N SER A 22 2.58 -3.38 -28.49
CA SER A 22 3.06 -4.27 -29.56
C SER A 22 3.08 -3.60 -30.96
N THR A 23 2.60 -2.37 -31.07
CA THR A 23 2.57 -1.60 -32.32
C THR A 23 3.73 -0.60 -32.41
N ASN A 24 3.93 0.01 -33.57
CA ASN A 24 4.96 1.03 -33.76
C ASN A 24 4.46 2.38 -33.22
N ILE A 25 4.80 2.71 -31.98
CA ILE A 25 4.38 3.91 -31.25
C ILE A 25 5.56 4.86 -31.03
N SER A 26 5.29 6.13 -30.78
CA SER A 26 6.31 7.13 -30.44
C SER A 26 6.95 6.86 -29.06
N SER A 27 8.17 7.36 -28.84
CA SER A 27 8.87 7.21 -27.56
C SER A 27 8.08 7.78 -26.37
N ASP A 28 7.38 8.89 -26.57
CA ASP A 28 6.58 9.53 -25.52
C ASP A 28 5.32 8.71 -25.18
N GLU A 29 4.70 8.11 -26.18
CA GLU A 29 3.56 7.20 -25.99
C GLU A 29 4.02 5.91 -25.30
N LEU A 30 5.18 5.38 -25.68
CA LEU A 30 5.77 4.19 -25.04
C LEU A 30 5.95 4.40 -23.54
N VAL A 31 6.49 5.55 -23.12
CA VAL A 31 6.67 5.87 -21.69
C VAL A 31 5.33 5.95 -20.97
N LYS A 32 4.33 6.61 -21.56
CA LYS A 32 2.99 6.74 -20.98
C LYS A 32 2.29 5.39 -20.82
N LEU A 33 2.31 4.58 -21.87
CA LEU A 33 1.66 3.27 -21.86
C LEU A 33 2.35 2.28 -20.90
N ASN A 34 3.68 2.27 -20.83
CA ASN A 34 4.39 1.47 -19.84
C ASN A 34 4.08 1.88 -18.40
N LYS A 35 3.94 3.19 -18.16
CA LYS A 35 3.52 3.69 -16.83
C LYS A 35 2.10 3.23 -16.50
N GLU A 36 1.17 3.34 -17.45
CA GLU A 36 -0.21 2.85 -17.30
C GLU A 36 -0.23 1.34 -17.05
N LEU A 37 0.53 0.57 -17.81
CA LEU A 37 0.64 -0.87 -17.66
C LEU A 37 1.11 -1.26 -16.25
N SER A 38 2.15 -0.60 -15.74
CA SER A 38 2.69 -0.87 -14.39
C SER A 38 1.70 -0.58 -13.26
N VAL A 39 0.72 0.30 -13.51
CA VAL A 39 -0.38 0.59 -12.56
C VAL A 39 -1.49 -0.46 -12.67
N LEU A 40 -1.81 -0.90 -13.89
CA LEU A 40 -2.88 -1.86 -14.15
C LEU A 40 -2.50 -3.30 -13.79
N GLU A 41 -1.25 -3.68 -13.97
CA GLU A 41 -0.76 -5.07 -13.78
C GLU A 41 -1.10 -5.66 -12.40
N PRO A 42 -0.82 -5.00 -11.26
CA PRO A 42 -1.20 -5.53 -9.95
C PRO A 42 -2.71 -5.62 -9.75
N VAL A 43 -3.49 -4.71 -10.36
CA VAL A 43 -4.95 -4.72 -10.29
C VAL A 43 -5.51 -5.91 -11.06
N VAL A 44 -5.01 -6.14 -12.28
CA VAL A 44 -5.42 -7.27 -13.13
C VAL A 44 -5.05 -8.60 -12.47
N GLY A 45 -3.85 -8.72 -11.90
CA GLY A 45 -3.45 -9.91 -11.16
C GLY A 45 -4.40 -10.23 -10.00
N ALA A 46 -4.80 -9.23 -9.23
CA ALA A 46 -5.79 -9.40 -8.16
C ALA A 46 -7.19 -9.80 -8.70
N ILE A 47 -7.62 -9.20 -9.82
CA ILE A 47 -8.89 -9.53 -10.48
C ILE A 47 -8.88 -10.98 -11.00
N GLU A 48 -7.82 -11.41 -11.64
CA GLU A 48 -7.69 -12.78 -12.15
C GLU A 48 -7.73 -13.80 -11.02
N ASN A 49 -7.01 -13.52 -9.92
CA ASN A 49 -7.03 -14.36 -8.74
C ASN A 49 -8.43 -14.46 -8.13
N TYR A 50 -9.14 -13.34 -8.00
CA TYR A 50 -10.53 -13.29 -7.53
C TYR A 50 -11.47 -14.11 -8.43
N LYS A 51 -11.37 -13.93 -9.75
CA LYS A 51 -12.17 -14.70 -10.72
C LYS A 51 -11.90 -16.21 -10.62
N LYS A 52 -10.63 -16.60 -10.48
CA LYS A 52 -10.25 -18.00 -10.29
C LYS A 52 -10.89 -18.59 -9.05
N HIS A 53 -10.83 -17.91 -7.91
CA HIS A 53 -11.45 -18.38 -6.66
C HIS A 53 -12.98 -18.43 -6.78
N THR A 54 -13.59 -17.45 -7.43
CA THR A 54 -15.04 -17.46 -7.68
C THR A 54 -15.45 -18.64 -8.55
N GLN A 55 -14.65 -18.98 -9.57
CA GLN A 55 -14.91 -20.14 -10.42
C GLN A 55 -14.73 -21.44 -9.63
N SER A 56 -13.62 -21.60 -8.89
CA SER A 56 -13.41 -22.78 -8.02
C SER A 56 -14.59 -22.98 -7.06
N MET A 57 -15.06 -21.91 -6.42
CA MET A 57 -16.22 -21.99 -5.51
C MET A 57 -17.50 -22.47 -6.21
N GLN A 58 -17.70 -22.11 -7.49
CA GLN A 58 -18.85 -22.61 -8.28
C GLN A 58 -18.66 -24.09 -8.63
N ASP A 59 -17.46 -24.50 -9.00
CA ASP A 59 -17.13 -25.88 -9.33
C ASP A 59 -17.26 -26.78 -8.09
N ASP A 60 -16.76 -26.34 -6.92
CA ASP A 60 -16.91 -27.05 -5.65
C ASP A 60 -18.38 -27.21 -5.27
N LYS A 61 -19.18 -26.15 -5.45
CA LYS A 61 -20.62 -26.23 -5.21
C LYS A 61 -21.28 -27.27 -6.10
N ALA A 62 -20.92 -27.34 -7.38
CA ALA A 62 -21.43 -28.35 -8.29
C ALA A 62 -21.01 -29.77 -7.86
N MET A 63 -19.77 -29.95 -7.39
CA MET A 63 -19.28 -31.22 -6.87
C MET A 63 -20.01 -31.65 -5.58
N MET A 64 -20.33 -30.72 -4.69
CA MET A 64 -21.13 -31.01 -3.48
C MET A 64 -22.54 -31.53 -3.81
N GLU A 65 -23.13 -31.02 -4.89
CA GLU A 65 -24.49 -31.38 -5.33
C GLU A 65 -24.52 -32.64 -6.21
N ASP A 66 -23.36 -33.12 -6.70
CA ASP A 66 -23.27 -34.30 -7.57
C ASP A 66 -23.36 -35.61 -6.77
N ALA A 67 -24.49 -36.27 -6.88
CA ALA A 67 -24.74 -37.56 -6.24
C ALA A 67 -23.90 -38.72 -6.80
N SER A 68 -23.26 -38.57 -7.96
CA SER A 68 -22.38 -39.57 -8.56
C SER A 68 -21.00 -39.64 -7.93
N LEU A 69 -20.56 -38.57 -7.26
CA LEU A 69 -19.31 -38.51 -6.54
C LEU A 69 -19.35 -39.24 -5.20
N ASP A 70 -18.25 -39.83 -4.81
CA ASP A 70 -18.15 -40.45 -3.49
C ASP A 70 -18.26 -39.40 -2.35
N LYS A 71 -18.43 -39.89 -1.13
CA LYS A 71 -18.65 -39.03 0.04
C LYS A 71 -17.38 -38.19 0.35
N GLU A 72 -16.22 -38.76 0.18
CA GLU A 72 -14.94 -38.12 0.51
C GLU A 72 -14.67 -36.94 -0.43
N MET A 73 -14.92 -37.10 -1.72
CA MET A 73 -14.78 -36.02 -2.71
C MET A 73 -15.74 -34.86 -2.44
N ARG A 74 -16.99 -35.16 -2.05
CA ARG A 74 -17.96 -34.12 -1.70
C ARG A 74 -17.58 -33.35 -0.41
N GLU A 75 -17.06 -34.06 0.59
CA GLU A 75 -16.55 -33.44 1.84
C GLU A 75 -15.33 -32.56 1.58
N MET A 76 -14.43 -32.96 0.67
CA MET A 76 -13.31 -32.12 0.24
C MET A 76 -13.79 -30.85 -0.47
N ALA A 77 -14.69 -30.98 -1.43
CA ALA A 77 -15.29 -29.83 -2.13
C ALA A 77 -16.02 -28.89 -1.16
N GLU A 78 -16.72 -29.44 -0.16
CA GLU A 78 -17.38 -28.64 0.88
C GLU A 78 -16.37 -27.83 1.71
N ALA A 79 -15.26 -28.43 2.10
CA ALA A 79 -14.22 -27.75 2.87
C ALA A 79 -13.58 -26.61 2.05
N GLU A 80 -13.24 -26.86 0.77
CA GLU A 80 -12.67 -25.86 -0.13
C GLU A 80 -13.65 -24.72 -0.42
N TYR A 81 -14.92 -25.05 -0.66
CA TYR A 81 -15.98 -24.05 -0.85
C TYR A 81 -16.06 -23.06 0.33
N TYR A 82 -16.06 -23.55 1.57
CA TYR A 82 -16.14 -22.66 2.74
C TYR A 82 -14.86 -21.86 2.96
N GLU A 83 -13.70 -22.42 2.69
CA GLU A 83 -12.42 -21.69 2.76
C GLU A 83 -12.40 -20.52 1.77
N ILE A 84 -12.73 -20.78 0.51
CA ILE A 84 -12.78 -19.74 -0.53
C ILE A 84 -13.84 -18.68 -0.16
N LYS A 85 -15.00 -19.09 0.34
CA LYS A 85 -16.07 -18.18 0.74
C LYS A 85 -15.66 -17.21 1.85
N GLU A 86 -14.78 -17.62 2.76
CA GLU A 86 -14.20 -16.73 3.77
C GLU A 86 -13.19 -15.75 3.19
N GLN A 87 -12.44 -16.14 2.15
CA GLN A 87 -11.39 -15.33 1.55
C GLN A 87 -11.94 -14.26 0.58
N LEU A 88 -13.01 -14.54 -0.14
CA LEU A 88 -13.58 -13.65 -1.17
C LEU A 88 -13.84 -12.21 -0.72
N PRO A 89 -14.39 -11.93 0.48
CA PRO A 89 -14.64 -10.55 0.92
C PRO A 89 -13.36 -9.73 1.08
N GLU A 90 -12.27 -10.34 1.55
CA GLU A 90 -10.98 -9.63 1.68
C GLU A 90 -10.33 -9.40 0.32
N MET A 91 -10.45 -10.36 -0.61
CA MET A 91 -10.00 -10.17 -2.00
C MET A 91 -10.78 -9.05 -2.70
N GLU A 92 -12.09 -8.96 -2.53
CA GLU A 92 -12.88 -7.83 -3.04
C GLU A 92 -12.41 -6.50 -2.48
N LYS A 93 -12.14 -6.44 -1.18
CA LYS A 93 -11.66 -5.24 -0.51
C LYS A 93 -10.30 -4.83 -1.03
N GLU A 94 -9.38 -5.77 -1.23
CA GLU A 94 -8.07 -5.52 -1.82
C GLU A 94 -8.21 -4.91 -3.23
N ILE A 95 -9.04 -5.50 -4.09
CA ILE A 95 -9.31 -4.97 -5.43
C ILE A 95 -9.89 -3.55 -5.34
N ARG A 96 -10.86 -3.31 -4.44
CA ARG A 96 -11.45 -1.97 -4.26
C ARG A 96 -10.40 -0.93 -3.87
N VAL A 97 -9.44 -1.30 -3.01
CA VAL A 97 -8.30 -0.43 -2.63
C VAL A 97 -7.39 -0.16 -3.82
N LEU A 98 -7.07 -1.19 -4.61
CA LEU A 98 -6.25 -1.05 -5.82
C LEU A 98 -6.91 -0.19 -6.90
N LEU A 99 -8.26 -0.15 -6.94
CA LEU A 99 -9.05 0.66 -7.87
C LEU A 99 -9.22 2.13 -7.44
N LEU A 100 -8.75 2.52 -6.25
CA LEU A 100 -8.79 3.91 -5.84
C LEU A 100 -7.91 4.76 -6.75
N PRO A 101 -8.39 5.93 -7.18
CA PRO A 101 -7.59 6.82 -8.00
C PRO A 101 -6.35 7.25 -7.23
N LYS A 102 -5.18 7.06 -7.85
CA LYS A 102 -3.93 7.58 -7.33
C LYS A 102 -3.81 9.05 -7.71
N GLU A 103 -3.39 9.87 -6.77
CA GLU A 103 -3.05 11.26 -7.05
C GLU A 103 -1.70 11.34 -7.78
N ALA A 104 -1.54 12.35 -8.65
CA ALA A 104 -0.30 12.52 -9.42
C ALA A 104 0.95 12.67 -8.52
N ASP A 105 0.75 13.12 -7.29
CA ASP A 105 1.81 13.33 -6.31
C ASP A 105 2.18 12.06 -5.54
N ASP A 106 1.35 11.03 -5.57
CA ASP A 106 1.56 9.79 -4.81
C ASP A 106 2.86 9.06 -5.18
N GLU A 107 3.35 9.23 -6.40
CA GLU A 107 4.61 8.65 -6.88
C GLU A 107 5.85 9.47 -6.50
N LYS A 108 5.66 10.66 -5.92
CA LYS A 108 6.77 11.54 -5.56
C LYS A 108 7.53 11.02 -4.34
N ASN A 109 8.78 11.45 -4.25
CA ASN A 109 9.57 11.36 -3.03
C ASN A 109 9.04 12.36 -2.00
N ALA A 110 9.35 12.16 -0.73
CA ALA A 110 8.97 13.08 0.33
C ALA A 110 10.21 13.74 0.96
N ILE A 111 10.04 14.97 1.41
CA ILE A 111 10.93 15.61 2.38
C ILE A 111 10.20 15.57 3.71
N LEU A 112 10.82 14.89 4.69
CA LEU A 112 10.37 14.87 6.07
C LEU A 112 11.08 15.99 6.82
N GLU A 113 10.29 16.83 7.48
CA GLU A 113 10.81 17.85 8.40
C GLU A 113 10.13 17.65 9.76
N VAL A 114 10.95 17.61 10.82
CA VAL A 114 10.46 17.60 12.20
C VAL A 114 11.00 18.81 12.93
N ARG A 115 10.14 19.45 13.74
CA ARG A 115 10.50 20.59 14.58
C ARG A 115 10.01 20.37 15.98
N ALA A 116 10.85 20.67 16.97
CA ALA A 116 10.44 20.70 18.36
C ALA A 116 9.35 21.75 18.56
N GLY A 117 8.26 21.38 19.23
CA GLY A 117 7.21 22.32 19.62
C GLY A 117 7.57 23.11 20.88
N THR A 118 6.56 23.75 21.50
CA THR A 118 6.71 24.40 22.80
C THR A 118 6.89 23.32 23.89
N GLY A 119 8.07 23.26 24.51
CA GLY A 119 8.36 22.26 25.55
C GLY A 119 9.85 22.06 25.82
N GLY A 120 10.70 22.94 25.29
CA GLY A 120 12.15 22.94 25.57
C GLY A 120 12.81 21.62 25.17
N ASP A 121 13.67 21.10 26.04
CA ASP A 121 14.48 19.91 25.75
C ASP A 121 13.64 18.65 25.57
N GLU A 122 12.55 18.48 26.30
CA GLU A 122 11.67 17.32 26.15
C GLU A 122 11.00 17.29 24.75
N ALA A 123 10.60 18.44 24.23
CA ALA A 123 10.07 18.54 22.87
C ALA A 123 11.14 18.19 21.82
N ALA A 124 12.39 18.60 22.04
CA ALA A 124 13.51 18.27 21.18
C ALA A 124 13.86 16.78 21.22
N LEU A 125 13.82 16.15 22.39
CA LEU A 125 13.99 14.69 22.54
C LEU A 125 12.87 13.93 21.83
N PHE A 126 11.63 14.41 21.94
CA PHE A 126 10.53 13.78 21.23
C PHE A 126 10.65 13.93 19.70
N ALA A 127 11.10 15.09 19.20
CA ALA A 127 11.35 15.29 17.78
C ALA A 127 12.41 14.29 17.25
N ALA A 128 13.46 14.01 18.02
CA ALA A 128 14.47 13.02 17.66
C ALA A 128 13.88 11.60 17.60
N VAL A 129 13.08 11.22 18.58
CA VAL A 129 12.38 9.92 18.59
C VAL A 129 11.44 9.77 17.39
N LEU A 130 10.71 10.82 17.05
CA LEU A 130 9.80 10.83 15.90
C LEU A 130 10.59 10.70 14.58
N PHE A 131 11.68 11.42 14.44
CA PHE A 131 12.55 11.35 13.27
C PHE A 131 13.17 9.95 13.09
N GLU A 132 13.66 9.34 14.17
CA GLU A 132 14.16 7.97 14.17
C GLU A 132 13.07 6.96 13.82
N MET A 133 11.84 7.16 14.29
CA MET A 133 10.68 6.31 13.94
C MET A 133 10.48 6.28 12.42
N TYR A 134 10.46 7.45 11.75
CA TYR A 134 10.33 7.52 10.30
C TYR A 134 11.53 6.94 9.56
N GLN A 135 12.73 7.09 10.09
CA GLN A 135 13.94 6.46 9.53
C GLN A 135 13.83 4.93 9.57
N ARG A 136 13.43 4.36 10.71
CA ARG A 136 13.23 2.91 10.85
C ARG A 136 12.06 2.41 10.00
N TYR A 137 10.99 3.19 9.89
CA TYR A 137 9.87 2.86 9.00
C TYR A 137 10.31 2.83 7.54
N SER A 138 11.09 3.82 7.11
CA SER A 138 11.66 3.86 5.76
C SER A 138 12.51 2.62 5.45
N GLN A 139 13.35 2.19 6.39
CA GLN A 139 14.14 0.96 6.26
C GLN A 139 13.26 -0.28 6.08
N LYS A 140 12.18 -0.41 6.85
CA LYS A 140 11.22 -1.52 6.70
C LYS A 140 10.50 -1.53 5.37
N GLN A 141 10.28 -0.35 4.78
CA GLN A 141 9.65 -0.23 3.44
C GLN A 141 10.67 -0.39 2.30
N GLY A 142 11.97 -0.53 2.59
CA GLY A 142 13.02 -0.57 1.56
C GLY A 142 13.29 0.79 0.92
N TRP A 143 12.90 1.88 1.57
CA TRP A 143 13.14 3.25 1.10
C TRP A 143 14.52 3.76 1.50
N LYS A 144 15.10 4.60 0.66
CA LYS A 144 16.34 5.34 0.99
C LYS A 144 15.97 6.54 1.84
N PHE A 145 16.65 6.69 2.99
CA PHE A 145 16.50 7.80 3.92
C PHE A 145 17.81 8.58 3.98
N GLU A 146 17.82 9.83 3.56
CA GLU A 146 18.99 10.71 3.52
C GLU A 146 18.75 11.91 4.42
N ILE A 147 19.51 12.04 5.49
CA ILE A 147 19.46 13.21 6.36
C ILE A 147 20.03 14.41 5.58
N LEU A 148 19.24 15.48 5.47
CA LEU A 148 19.63 16.73 4.82
C LEU A 148 20.23 17.72 5.82
N ASP A 149 19.58 17.84 6.98
CA ASP A 149 20.02 18.71 8.07
C ASP A 149 19.53 18.17 9.42
N ALA A 150 20.28 18.46 10.51
CA ALA A 150 19.90 18.12 11.86
C ALA A 150 20.52 19.11 12.85
N ASN A 151 19.66 19.88 13.53
CA ASN A 151 20.04 20.82 14.55
C ASN A 151 19.76 20.24 15.95
N GLU A 152 20.82 19.78 16.61
CA GLU A 152 20.74 19.13 17.92
C GLU A 152 20.76 20.15 19.08
N ASN A 153 20.11 19.76 20.21
CA ASN A 153 20.09 20.58 21.43
C ASN A 153 21.23 20.22 22.44
N GLY A 154 22.16 19.35 22.08
CA GLY A 154 23.24 18.88 22.96
C GLY A 154 22.84 17.78 23.96
N LEU A 155 21.56 17.43 24.08
CA LEU A 155 21.04 16.33 24.89
C LEU A 155 20.55 15.15 24.05
N GLY A 156 20.89 15.12 22.77
CA GLY A 156 20.43 14.10 21.82
C GLY A 156 19.04 14.35 21.25
N GLY A 157 18.44 15.51 21.49
CA GLY A 157 17.17 15.96 20.90
C GLY A 157 17.42 16.81 19.66
N TYR A 158 16.44 16.92 18.75
CA TYR A 158 16.47 17.78 17.59
C TYR A 158 15.58 19.01 17.78
N LYS A 159 16.15 20.22 17.64
CA LYS A 159 15.35 21.42 17.48
C LYS A 159 14.62 21.42 16.16
N GLU A 160 15.33 20.99 15.12
CA GLU A 160 14.84 20.80 13.78
C GLU A 160 15.68 19.72 13.09
N ALA A 161 15.06 18.85 12.32
CA ALA A 161 15.76 17.92 11.46
C ALA A 161 14.97 17.67 10.18
N SER A 162 15.66 17.47 9.07
CA SER A 162 15.08 17.19 7.77
C SER A 162 15.76 16.02 7.08
N ALA A 163 14.97 15.25 6.32
CA ALA A 163 15.46 14.13 5.54
C ALA A 163 14.70 14.01 4.22
N LYS A 164 15.40 13.55 3.19
CA LYS A 164 14.81 13.13 1.92
C LYS A 164 14.54 11.62 1.95
N ILE A 165 13.30 11.23 1.67
CA ILE A 165 12.88 9.84 1.59
C ILE A 165 12.56 9.51 0.14
N THR A 166 13.25 8.51 -0.42
CA THR A 166 13.17 8.13 -1.83
C THR A 166 12.79 6.66 -1.94
N GLY A 167 11.79 6.34 -2.75
CA GLY A 167 11.31 4.98 -2.97
C GLY A 167 9.93 4.94 -3.63
N LYS A 168 9.38 3.75 -3.75
CA LYS A 168 8.05 3.55 -4.33
C LYS A 168 6.96 3.98 -3.34
N ASP A 169 6.00 4.78 -3.82
CA ASP A 169 4.80 5.21 -3.08
C ASP A 169 5.12 5.93 -1.73
N VAL A 170 6.25 6.64 -1.66
CA VAL A 170 6.68 7.32 -0.43
C VAL A 170 5.69 8.39 -0.03
N PHE A 171 5.39 9.32 -0.95
CA PHE A 171 4.46 10.43 -0.68
C PHE A 171 3.05 9.91 -0.42
N ALA A 172 2.58 8.91 -1.16
CA ALA A 172 1.28 8.28 -0.94
C ALA A 172 1.07 7.82 0.50
N LYS A 173 2.11 7.26 1.13
CA LYS A 173 2.05 6.76 2.51
C LYS A 173 2.27 7.82 3.58
N LEU A 174 3.08 8.86 3.27
CA LEU A 174 3.49 9.87 4.26
C LEU A 174 2.68 11.18 4.19
N LYS A 175 1.93 11.44 3.12
CA LYS A 175 1.20 12.71 2.92
C LYS A 175 0.21 13.05 4.05
N PHE A 176 -0.28 12.06 4.78
CA PHE A 176 -1.22 12.26 5.89
C PHE A 176 -0.54 12.43 7.25
N GLU A 177 0.79 12.28 7.32
CA GLU A 177 1.56 12.43 8.55
C GLU A 177 1.87 13.90 8.90
N SER A 178 1.56 14.83 8.00
CA SER A 178 1.76 16.26 8.25
C SER A 178 0.81 16.75 9.34
N GLY A 179 1.38 17.32 10.40
CA GLY A 179 0.60 17.87 11.50
C GLY A 179 1.36 17.93 12.82
N ALA A 180 0.64 18.24 13.89
CA ALA A 180 1.20 18.27 15.23
C ALA A 180 1.15 16.88 15.88
N HIS A 181 2.30 16.35 16.24
CA HIS A 181 2.41 15.12 17.01
C HIS A 181 2.55 15.42 18.49
N ARG A 182 1.80 14.72 19.31
CA ARG A 182 1.81 14.87 20.77
C ARG A 182 2.12 13.53 21.43
N VAL A 183 3.04 13.56 22.38
CA VAL A 183 3.29 12.43 23.27
C VAL A 183 2.84 12.79 24.69
N GLN A 184 2.30 11.83 25.40
CA GLN A 184 1.94 11.95 26.81
C GLN A 184 2.73 10.91 27.59
N ARG A 185 3.82 11.35 28.23
CA ARG A 185 4.71 10.51 29.03
C ARG A 185 5.30 11.35 30.18
N VAL A 186 5.89 10.69 31.15
CA VAL A 186 6.71 11.36 32.16
C VAL A 186 7.96 11.90 31.47
N PRO A 187 8.26 13.20 31.58
CA PRO A 187 9.44 13.79 30.95
C PRO A 187 10.75 13.16 31.47
N ILE A 188 11.67 12.85 30.54
CA ILE A 188 12.99 12.32 30.91
C ILE A 188 13.86 13.40 31.56
N THR A 189 13.57 14.67 31.23
CA THR A 189 14.27 15.87 31.72
C THR A 189 13.88 16.28 33.14
N GLU A 190 12.83 15.70 33.70
CA GLU A 190 12.37 15.99 35.05
C GLU A 190 12.74 14.84 36.02
N SER A 191 13.34 15.20 37.14
CA SER A 191 13.72 14.24 38.18
C SER A 191 12.58 13.83 39.09
N GLN A 192 11.44 14.51 39.04
CA GLN A 192 10.21 14.18 39.76
C GLN A 192 9.04 14.21 38.79
N GLY A 193 8.50 13.03 38.48
CA GLY A 193 7.35 12.87 37.61
C GLY A 193 6.03 13.24 38.29
#